data_67cc74d9fe8706e4f3e042159829bc03
#
_entry.id   67cc74d9fe8706e4f3e042159829bc03
#
_cell.length_a   1.000
_cell.length_b   1.000
_cell.length_c   1.000
_cell.angle_alpha   90.00
_cell.angle_beta   90.00
_cell.angle_gamma   90.00
#
_symmetry.space_group_name_H-M   'P 1'
#
loop_
_entity.id
_entity.type
_entity.pdbx_description
1 polymer ?
#
loop_
_entity_poly.entity_id
_entity_poly.type
_entity_poly.pdbx_seq_one_letter_code
_entity_poly.pdbx_strand_id
1 'polypeptide(L)'
;MKKILSIFTVSFALVFSSSAFANTIGVVYDSGGKFDKSFNELAFNTAERVVDELGWGMIEFESANDNQIEQGMRKIADRGATMIVGMGFAQADAVAAVSADYPDIKFVAVDVCWVDDPASKIYQACYKEHEGSFLVGMIAAMASESGTIGFVGGMD
;
A
#
# COMPACT_ATOMS: atom_id res chain seq x y z
N MET A 1 69.19 14.56 25.29
CA MET A 1 68.22 15.25 24.44
C MET A 1 67.33 14.20 23.85
N LYS A 2 66.09 13.96 24.44
CA LYS A 2 65.13 12.96 23.98
C LYS A 2 64.11 13.69 23.13
N LYS A 3 64.02 13.38 21.84
CA LYS A 3 62.98 13.88 20.94
C LYS A 3 61.73 13.04 21.13
N ILE A 4 60.64 13.65 21.63
CA ILE A 4 59.31 13.07 21.73
C ILE A 4 58.66 13.29 20.39
N LEU A 5 58.42 12.20 19.65
CA LEU A 5 57.68 12.20 18.41
C LEU A 5 56.19 12.00 18.74
N SER A 6 55.42 13.09 18.65
CA SER A 6 53.95 13.07 18.87
C SER A 6 53.29 12.56 17.60
N ILE A 7 52.71 11.36 17.67
CA ILE A 7 51.92 10.78 16.57
C ILE A 7 50.46 11.29 16.77
N PHE A 8 50.06 12.19 15.90
CA PHE A 8 48.67 12.64 15.79
C PHE A 8 47.86 11.60 14.99
N THR A 9 47.11 10.76 15.68
CA THR A 9 46.18 9.82 15.02
C THR A 9 44.90 10.57 14.73
N VAL A 10 44.67 10.96 13.47
CA VAL A 10 43.43 11.51 13.01
C VAL A 10 42.45 10.34 12.77
N SER A 11 41.55 10.12 13.71
CA SER A 11 40.43 9.18 13.51
C SER A 11 39.41 9.80 12.55
N PHE A 12 39.43 9.34 11.30
CA PHE A 12 38.42 9.67 10.31
C PHE A 12 37.17 8.82 10.61
N ALA A 13 36.24 9.36 11.38
CA ALA A 13 34.95 8.75 11.58
C ALA A 13 34.14 8.89 10.28
N LEU A 14 34.00 7.81 9.52
CA LEU A 14 33.07 7.68 8.41
C LEU A 14 31.64 7.70 9.02
N VAL A 15 31.02 8.85 9.00
CA VAL A 15 29.59 8.99 9.29
C VAL A 15 28.86 8.44 8.07
N PHE A 16 28.43 7.18 8.14
CA PHE A 16 27.44 6.66 7.22
C PHE A 16 26.11 7.37 7.52
N SER A 17 25.86 8.48 6.85
CA SER A 17 24.51 9.05 6.81
C SER A 17 23.63 8.10 6.00
N SER A 18 22.94 7.19 6.66
CA SER A 18 21.77 6.58 6.06
C SER A 18 20.79 7.71 5.79
N SER A 19 20.53 8.01 4.54
CA SER A 19 19.44 8.92 4.16
C SER A 19 18.13 8.23 4.57
N ALA A 20 17.70 8.44 5.79
CA ALA A 20 16.35 8.08 6.18
C ALA A 20 15.41 9.07 5.47
N PHE A 21 14.54 8.58 4.63
CA PHE A 21 13.47 9.40 4.07
C PHE A 21 12.62 9.92 5.23
N ALA A 22 12.22 11.20 5.18
CA ALA A 22 11.36 11.79 6.19
C ALA A 22 9.99 11.11 6.23
N ASN A 23 9.51 10.62 5.06
CA ASN A 23 8.30 9.84 4.89
C ASN A 23 8.56 8.65 3.97
N THR A 24 7.83 7.57 4.20
CA THR A 24 7.93 6.34 3.41
C THR A 24 6.53 5.80 3.16
N ILE A 25 6.19 5.58 1.89
CA ILE A 25 4.95 4.92 1.50
C ILE A 25 5.17 3.41 1.43
N GLY A 26 4.33 2.64 2.11
CA GLY A 26 4.22 1.20 1.99
C GLY A 26 3.06 0.83 1.06
N VAL A 27 3.24 -0.11 0.16
CA VAL A 27 2.16 -0.64 -0.69
C VAL A 27 2.05 -2.14 -0.50
N VAL A 28 0.86 -2.61 -0.15
CA VAL A 28 0.52 -4.03 -0.07
C VAL A 28 -0.43 -4.34 -1.21
N TYR A 29 0.06 -5.10 -2.18
CA TYR A 29 -0.74 -5.52 -3.33
C TYR A 29 -1.62 -6.73 -2.97
N ASP A 30 -2.73 -6.88 -3.68
CA ASP A 30 -3.54 -8.09 -3.58
C ASP A 30 -2.90 -9.28 -4.34
N SER A 31 -3.58 -10.42 -4.33
CA SER A 31 -3.11 -11.66 -4.95
C SER A 31 -3.01 -11.61 -6.49
N GLY A 32 -3.50 -10.54 -7.13
CA GLY A 32 -3.38 -10.32 -8.58
C GLY A 32 -1.95 -10.01 -9.03
N GLY A 33 -1.08 -9.66 -8.07
CA GLY A 33 0.30 -9.27 -8.34
C GLY A 33 0.44 -7.84 -8.84
N LYS A 34 1.62 -7.27 -8.65
CA LYS A 34 1.95 -5.87 -8.90
C LYS A 34 1.63 -5.37 -10.31
N PHE A 35 1.88 -6.20 -11.32
CA PHE A 35 1.74 -5.86 -12.74
C PHE A 35 0.51 -6.51 -13.39
N ASP A 36 -0.63 -6.39 -12.71
CA ASP A 36 -1.92 -6.94 -13.14
C ASP A 36 -2.58 -6.17 -14.32
N LYS A 37 -1.93 -5.10 -14.80
CA LYS A 37 -2.44 -4.16 -15.80
C LYS A 37 -3.74 -3.47 -15.39
N SER A 38 -3.99 -3.38 -14.10
CA SER A 38 -5.20 -2.83 -13.52
C SER A 38 -4.91 -2.18 -12.16
N PHE A 39 -5.51 -2.69 -11.13
CA PHE A 39 -5.64 -2.14 -9.80
C PHE A 39 -4.29 -1.99 -9.07
N ASN A 40 -3.51 -3.07 -9.02
CA ASN A 40 -2.20 -3.06 -8.35
C ASN A 40 -1.17 -2.22 -9.12
N GLU A 41 -1.15 -2.31 -10.45
CA GLU A 41 -0.23 -1.52 -11.27
C GLU A 41 -0.51 -0.01 -11.16
N LEU A 42 -1.77 0.39 -11.04
CA LEU A 42 -2.12 1.79 -10.77
C LEU A 42 -1.62 2.26 -9.40
N ALA A 43 -1.71 1.41 -8.37
CA ALA A 43 -1.16 1.72 -7.06
C ALA A 43 0.35 1.88 -7.09
N PHE A 44 1.05 0.98 -7.79
CA PHE A 44 2.49 1.06 -8.00
C PHE A 44 2.89 2.36 -8.69
N ASN A 45 2.30 2.65 -9.85
CA ASN A 45 2.59 3.87 -10.61
C ASN A 45 2.30 5.14 -9.78
N THR A 46 1.28 5.10 -8.93
CA THR A 46 0.96 6.22 -8.03
C THR A 46 2.01 6.36 -6.93
N ALA A 47 2.47 5.26 -6.36
CA ALA A 47 3.52 5.28 -5.34
C ALA A 47 4.87 5.74 -5.93
N GLU A 48 5.22 5.34 -7.16
CA GLU A 48 6.40 5.88 -7.87
C GLU A 48 6.31 7.39 -8.03
N ARG A 49 5.14 7.91 -8.38
CA ARG A 49 4.94 9.37 -8.46
C ARG A 49 5.13 10.06 -7.10
N VAL A 50 4.71 9.44 -6.00
CA VAL A 50 4.95 9.96 -4.65
C VAL A 50 6.46 10.01 -4.36
N VAL A 51 7.21 8.99 -4.76
CA VAL A 51 8.68 8.99 -4.64
C VAL A 51 9.29 10.12 -5.46
N ASP A 52 8.91 10.24 -6.73
CA ASP A 52 9.51 11.20 -7.67
C ASP A 52 9.13 12.65 -7.34
N GLU A 53 7.87 12.91 -7.01
CA GLU A 53 7.35 14.26 -6.80
C GLU A 53 7.60 14.78 -5.38
N LEU A 54 7.60 13.90 -4.36
CA LEU A 54 7.71 14.28 -2.95
C LEU A 54 9.01 13.86 -2.28
N GLY A 55 9.86 13.06 -2.94
CA GLY A 55 11.09 12.55 -2.38
C GLY A 55 10.90 11.57 -1.23
N TRP A 56 9.78 10.82 -1.21
CA TRP A 56 9.51 9.80 -0.20
C TRP A 56 10.27 8.51 -0.51
N GLY A 57 10.48 7.69 0.52
CA GLY A 57 10.86 6.28 0.32
C GLY A 57 9.66 5.43 -0.08
N MET A 58 9.91 4.26 -0.68
CA MET A 58 8.87 3.26 -0.98
C MET A 58 9.28 1.88 -0.47
N ILE A 59 8.32 1.18 0.11
CA ILE A 59 8.43 -0.23 0.52
C ILE A 59 7.22 -0.97 -0.03
N GLU A 60 7.45 -2.13 -0.61
CA GLU A 60 6.39 -2.89 -1.27
C GLU A 60 6.30 -4.31 -0.72
N PHE A 61 5.11 -4.89 -0.80
CA PHE A 61 4.86 -6.29 -0.52
C PHE A 61 3.80 -6.84 -1.48
N GLU A 62 4.18 -7.89 -2.20
CA GLU A 62 3.24 -8.71 -2.99
C GLU A 62 2.83 -9.94 -2.19
N SER A 63 1.54 -10.08 -1.93
CA SER A 63 1.00 -11.26 -1.26
C SER A 63 0.70 -12.36 -2.28
N ALA A 64 1.16 -13.58 -2.01
CA ALA A 64 0.81 -14.73 -2.84
C ALA A 64 -0.60 -15.27 -2.53
N ASN A 65 -1.15 -14.90 -1.38
CA ASN A 65 -2.51 -15.22 -0.93
C ASN A 65 -2.90 -14.33 0.26
N ASP A 66 -4.19 -14.30 0.59
CA ASP A 66 -4.75 -13.41 1.61
C ASP A 66 -4.16 -13.66 3.01
N ASN A 67 -3.74 -14.89 3.34
CA ASN A 67 -3.14 -15.20 4.65
C ASN A 67 -1.79 -14.51 4.88
N GLN A 68 -1.16 -13.97 3.85
CA GLN A 68 0.12 -13.26 3.95
C GLN A 68 -0.03 -11.74 4.09
N ILE A 69 -1.22 -11.20 3.85
CA ILE A 69 -1.47 -9.76 3.80
C ILE A 69 -1.09 -9.09 5.12
N GLU A 70 -1.64 -9.55 6.23
CA GLU A 70 -1.36 -8.96 7.54
C GLU A 70 0.14 -9.01 7.88
N GLN A 71 0.78 -10.15 7.68
CA GLN A 71 2.22 -10.27 7.92
C GLN A 71 3.05 -9.34 7.03
N GLY A 72 2.67 -9.20 5.76
CA GLY A 72 3.30 -8.28 4.83
C GLY A 72 3.16 -6.83 5.28
N MET A 73 1.96 -6.45 5.70
CA MET A 73 1.67 -5.12 6.19
C MET A 73 2.47 -4.79 7.46
N ARG A 74 2.57 -5.72 8.41
CA ARG A 74 3.42 -5.59 9.60
C ARG A 74 4.90 -5.45 9.25
N LYS A 75 5.40 -6.24 8.30
CA LYS A 75 6.79 -6.09 7.83
C LYS A 75 7.08 -4.72 7.22
N ILE A 76 6.13 -4.15 6.49
CA ILE A 76 6.25 -2.80 5.94
C ILE A 76 6.27 -1.77 7.07
N ALA A 77 5.39 -1.91 8.07
CA ALA A 77 5.34 -1.05 9.25
C ALA A 77 6.66 -1.09 10.03
N ASP A 78 7.17 -2.28 10.30
CA ASP A 78 8.44 -2.48 11.03
C ASP A 78 9.66 -1.91 10.28
N ARG A 79 9.58 -1.79 8.97
CA ARG A 79 10.63 -1.18 8.13
C ARG A 79 10.53 0.35 8.07
N GLY A 80 9.60 0.95 8.78
CA GLY A 80 9.49 2.39 8.95
C GLY A 80 8.62 3.10 7.93
N ALA A 81 7.62 2.42 7.34
CA ALA A 81 6.60 3.11 6.57
C ALA A 81 5.85 4.10 7.46
N THR A 82 5.60 5.30 6.96
CA THR A 82 4.81 6.35 7.63
C THR A 82 3.37 6.37 7.12
N MET A 83 3.15 5.78 5.95
CA MET A 83 1.84 5.54 5.35
C MET A 83 1.84 4.16 4.70
N ILE A 84 0.74 3.41 4.86
CA ILE A 84 0.56 2.10 4.23
C ILE A 84 -0.73 2.11 3.41
N VAL A 85 -0.62 1.70 2.16
CA VAL A 85 -1.74 1.55 1.23
C VAL A 85 -2.01 0.07 1.03
N GLY A 86 -3.20 -0.38 1.40
CA GLY A 86 -3.70 -1.72 1.15
C GLY A 86 -4.65 -1.71 -0.05
N MET A 87 -4.40 -2.60 -1.01
CA MET A 87 -5.15 -2.69 -2.26
C MET A 87 -6.17 -3.82 -2.22
N GLY A 88 -7.45 -3.45 -2.30
CA GLY A 88 -8.56 -4.39 -2.41
C GLY A 88 -9.23 -4.75 -1.07
N PHE A 89 -10.47 -5.16 -1.17
CA PHE A 89 -11.37 -5.43 -0.04
C PHE A 89 -10.88 -6.57 0.88
N ALA A 90 -10.11 -7.54 0.37
CA ALA A 90 -9.52 -8.63 1.16
C ALA A 90 -8.55 -8.13 2.24
N GLN A 91 -8.11 -6.88 2.16
CA GLN A 91 -7.19 -6.30 3.13
C GLN A 91 -7.87 -5.65 4.34
N ALA A 92 -9.19 -5.60 4.39
CA ALA A 92 -9.94 -4.89 5.42
C ALA A 92 -9.55 -5.32 6.85
N ASP A 93 -9.55 -6.63 7.12
CA ASP A 93 -9.21 -7.17 8.45
C ASP A 93 -7.74 -6.90 8.81
N ALA A 94 -6.83 -7.04 7.85
CA ALA A 94 -5.41 -6.77 8.06
C ALA A 94 -5.17 -5.28 8.36
N VAL A 95 -5.80 -4.37 7.62
CA VAL A 95 -5.72 -2.93 7.88
C VAL A 95 -6.25 -2.59 9.27
N ALA A 96 -7.41 -3.16 9.65
CA ALA A 96 -7.99 -2.95 10.97
C ALA A 96 -7.03 -3.41 12.10
N ALA A 97 -6.51 -4.64 11.98
CA ALA A 97 -5.61 -5.21 12.98
C ALA A 97 -4.28 -4.44 13.08
N VAL A 98 -3.64 -4.18 11.94
CA VAL A 98 -2.32 -3.55 11.94
C VAL A 98 -2.39 -2.07 12.34
N SER A 99 -3.42 -1.34 11.91
CA SER A 99 -3.59 0.08 12.30
C SER A 99 -3.75 0.28 13.81
N ALA A 100 -4.33 -0.70 14.51
CA ALA A 100 -4.46 -0.67 15.96
C ALA A 100 -3.10 -0.76 16.67
N ASP A 101 -2.16 -1.56 16.12
CA ASP A 101 -0.84 -1.80 16.71
C ASP A 101 0.20 -0.74 16.33
N TYR A 102 -0.03 -0.01 15.22
CA TYR A 102 0.89 1.02 14.72
C TYR A 102 0.21 2.40 14.69
N PRO A 103 0.03 3.04 15.85
CA PRO A 103 -0.76 4.27 15.98
C PRO A 103 -0.21 5.49 15.24
N ASP A 104 1.06 5.50 14.91
CA ASP A 104 1.72 6.63 14.23
C ASP A 104 1.71 6.51 12.70
N ILE A 105 1.29 5.35 12.18
CA ILE A 105 1.20 5.12 10.74
C ILE A 105 -0.19 5.50 10.23
N LYS A 106 -0.25 6.15 9.07
CA LYS A 106 -1.51 6.39 8.34
C LYS A 106 -1.80 5.23 7.42
N PHE A 107 -3.06 4.81 7.38
CA PHE A 107 -3.49 3.72 6.52
C PHE A 107 -4.44 4.24 5.45
N VAL A 108 -4.31 3.71 4.24
CA VAL A 108 -5.25 3.88 3.14
C VAL A 108 -5.74 2.49 2.75
N ALA A 109 -7.02 2.27 2.83
CA ALA A 109 -7.66 1.02 2.42
C ALA A 109 -8.48 1.29 1.16
N VAL A 110 -8.04 0.77 0.03
CA VAL A 110 -8.69 0.97 -1.26
C VAL A 110 -9.71 -0.13 -1.47
N ASP A 111 -10.92 0.26 -1.86
CA ASP A 111 -12.08 -0.62 -2.02
C ASP A 111 -12.54 -1.25 -0.69
N VAL A 112 -12.41 -0.48 0.39
CA VAL A 112 -12.85 -0.85 1.75
C VAL A 112 -13.66 0.29 2.34
N CYS A 113 -14.87 -0.01 2.86
CA CYS A 113 -15.81 1.00 3.34
C CYS A 113 -16.41 0.69 4.70
N TRP A 114 -15.99 -0.37 5.38
CA TRP A 114 -16.67 -0.91 6.55
C TRP A 114 -15.78 -1.17 7.76
N VAL A 115 -14.52 -0.78 7.69
CA VAL A 115 -13.62 -0.90 8.85
C VAL A 115 -14.02 0.14 9.89
N ASP A 116 -14.25 -0.32 11.12
CA ASP A 116 -14.46 0.57 12.26
C ASP A 116 -13.13 1.24 12.65
N ASP A 117 -13.07 2.55 12.51
CA ASP A 117 -11.86 3.35 12.80
C ASP A 117 -12.21 4.58 13.65
N PRO A 118 -12.47 4.41 14.93
CA PRO A 118 -12.83 5.52 15.83
C PRO A 118 -11.70 6.55 15.98
N ALA A 119 -10.47 6.18 15.66
CA ALA A 119 -9.31 7.07 15.71
C ALA A 119 -9.06 7.85 14.41
N SER A 120 -9.86 7.60 13.38
CA SER A 120 -9.74 8.22 12.04
C SER A 120 -8.34 8.13 11.42
N LYS A 121 -7.70 6.97 11.56
CA LYS A 121 -6.36 6.69 11.05
C LYS A 121 -6.36 6.04 9.68
N ILE A 122 -7.49 5.44 9.31
CA ILE A 122 -7.68 4.70 8.08
C ILE A 122 -8.49 5.55 7.11
N TYR A 123 -7.87 5.95 6.01
CA TYR A 123 -8.61 6.54 4.91
C TYR A 123 -9.19 5.39 4.06
N GLN A 124 -10.51 5.26 4.08
CA GLN A 124 -11.25 4.23 3.33
C GLN A 124 -11.72 4.81 2.01
N ALA A 125 -11.13 4.34 0.91
CA ALA A 125 -11.49 4.76 -0.44
C ALA A 125 -12.58 3.86 -1.00
N CYS A 126 -13.78 4.42 -1.13
CA CYS A 126 -14.99 3.72 -1.56
C CYS A 126 -15.42 4.17 -2.94
N TYR A 127 -16.02 3.26 -3.67
CA TYR A 127 -16.55 3.50 -5.00
C TYR A 127 -18.06 3.21 -5.05
N LYS A 128 -18.72 3.75 -6.05
CA LYS A 128 -20.14 3.51 -6.30
C LYS A 128 -20.32 2.48 -7.43
N GLU A 129 -19.80 1.29 -7.23
CA GLU A 129 -19.77 0.21 -8.22
C GLU A 129 -21.17 -0.15 -8.72
N HIS A 130 -22.18 -0.08 -7.83
CA HIS A 130 -23.57 -0.33 -8.16
C HIS A 130 -24.12 0.66 -9.20
N GLU A 131 -23.70 1.92 -9.19
CA GLU A 131 -24.14 2.92 -10.18
C GLU A 131 -23.55 2.58 -11.56
N GLY A 132 -22.25 2.28 -11.64
CA GLY A 132 -21.60 1.85 -12.87
C GLY A 132 -22.13 0.53 -13.39
N SER A 133 -22.34 -0.44 -12.51
CA SER A 133 -22.90 -1.76 -12.84
C SER A 133 -24.32 -1.68 -13.37
N PHE A 134 -25.14 -0.79 -12.82
CA PHE A 134 -26.50 -0.53 -13.35
C PHE A 134 -26.46 -0.06 -14.80
N LEU A 135 -25.60 0.91 -15.13
CA LEU A 135 -25.46 1.43 -16.49
C LEU A 135 -24.96 0.35 -17.46
N VAL A 136 -23.96 -0.43 -17.04
CA VAL A 136 -23.44 -1.55 -17.84
C VAL A 136 -24.51 -2.62 -18.05
N GLY A 137 -25.30 -2.93 -17.01
CA GLY A 137 -26.44 -3.86 -17.11
C GLY A 137 -27.50 -3.39 -18.09
N MET A 138 -27.81 -2.09 -18.10
CA MET A 138 -28.74 -1.50 -19.10
C MET A 138 -28.20 -1.66 -20.51
N ILE A 139 -26.93 -1.34 -20.76
CA ILE A 139 -26.31 -1.47 -22.06
C ILE A 139 -26.32 -2.93 -22.52
N ALA A 140 -25.97 -3.86 -21.63
CA ALA A 140 -25.98 -5.30 -21.93
C ALA A 140 -27.39 -5.78 -22.32
N ALA A 141 -28.42 -5.36 -21.56
CA ALA A 141 -29.80 -5.71 -21.89
C ALA A 141 -30.25 -5.15 -23.25
N MET A 142 -29.88 -3.91 -23.55
CA MET A 142 -30.21 -3.27 -24.84
C MET A 142 -29.48 -3.89 -26.02
N ALA A 143 -28.24 -4.37 -25.83
CA ALA A 143 -27.43 -4.98 -26.87
C ALA A 143 -27.71 -6.48 -27.07
N SER A 144 -28.39 -7.15 -26.15
CA SER A 144 -28.66 -8.58 -26.22
C SER A 144 -29.76 -8.89 -27.23
N GLU A 145 -29.42 -9.61 -28.29
CA GLU A 145 -30.39 -10.11 -29.28
C GLU A 145 -31.25 -11.28 -28.72
N SER A 146 -30.69 -12.05 -27.79
CA SER A 146 -31.37 -13.19 -27.17
C SER A 146 -32.30 -12.82 -26.02
N GLY A 147 -32.22 -11.58 -25.52
CA GLY A 147 -32.91 -11.15 -24.30
C GLY A 147 -32.30 -11.74 -23.01
N THR A 148 -31.17 -12.41 -23.12
CA THR A 148 -30.44 -13.00 -21.99
C THR A 148 -29.09 -12.31 -21.83
N ILE A 149 -28.76 -11.95 -20.59
CA ILE A 149 -27.43 -11.43 -20.21
C ILE A 149 -26.83 -12.32 -19.12
N GLY A 150 -25.51 -12.37 -19.05
CA GLY A 150 -24.77 -13.06 -18.00
C GLY A 150 -23.92 -12.09 -17.21
N PHE A 151 -23.56 -12.49 -15.99
CA PHE A 151 -22.67 -11.74 -15.12
C PHE A 151 -21.62 -12.68 -14.54
N VAL A 152 -20.37 -12.23 -14.52
CA VAL A 152 -19.27 -12.93 -13.86
C VAL A 152 -18.86 -12.07 -12.66
N GLY A 153 -19.10 -12.58 -11.46
CA GLY A 153 -18.69 -11.91 -10.22
C GLY A 153 -17.20 -12.08 -9.94
N GLY A 154 -16.66 -11.19 -9.12
CA GLY A 154 -15.27 -11.28 -8.66
C GLY A 154 -15.07 -12.33 -7.56
N MET A 155 -16.14 -12.70 -6.86
CA MET A 155 -16.16 -13.71 -5.79
C MET A 155 -17.47 -14.50 -5.81
N ASP A 156 -17.42 -15.70 -5.20
CA ASP A 156 -18.59 -16.53 -4.93
C ASP A 156 -19.39 -16.02 -3.71
#